data_cd63e0d6b7489b11ebfbfe51ee1d42a1
#
_entry.id   cd63e0d6b7489b11ebfbfe51ee1d42a1
#
_cell.length_a   1.000
_cell.length_b   1.000
_cell.length_c   1.000
_cell.angle_alpha   90.00
_cell.angle_beta   90.00
_cell.angle_gamma   90.00
#
_symmetry.space_group_name_H-M   'P 1'
#
loop_
_entity.id
_entity.type
_entity.pdbx_description
1 polymer ?
#
loop_
_entity_poly.entity_id
_entity_poly.type
_entity_poly.pdbx_seq_one_letter_code
_entity_poly.pdbx_strand_id
1 'polypeptide(L)'
;MSVTHDVLEADADVLSRQDPELAEILFAERRRQSTTLQLIAAENFTSPAVLAALGSPLANKYAEGYPGARHHGGCEIVDVAERLAVERAQDLFGAEHANVQPHSGSAAVLAAYAALLRPGDTVLALGLPHGGHLTHGSPANFSGRWFDFVGYGVDAETGLVDHDQVRALARARRPKAIVCGSIAYPRHLDYAFFREVADEVGAYLVADAAHPIGLVAGGAAPSPVPYADIVCATTHKVLRGPRGGMLLCGSELAERVDRAVFPFTQGGAQMHTVAAKAVAFKEASAPSFAAYARQVVANARTLAARLADAGLVVTTGGTDTHLITADPAPLGVDGRTARGRLAAAGIVLDCCALPHADARGLRLGTAAVTTQGMGQREMEAVAALLAGVLRGTTEPASARDDVRSLVAEFPPYPD
;
A
#
# COMPACT_ATOMS: atom_id res chain seq x y z
N MET A 1 -14.40 -26.83 -14.30
CA MET A 1 -14.08 -26.48 -12.91
C MET A 1 -12.92 -25.50 -12.95
N SER A 2 -13.05 -24.36 -12.29
CA SER A 2 -12.00 -23.31 -12.31
C SER A 2 -10.82 -23.78 -11.46
N VAL A 3 -9.60 -23.64 -11.97
CA VAL A 3 -8.33 -23.95 -11.25
C VAL A 3 -8.27 -23.24 -9.89
N THR A 4 -9.01 -22.15 -9.75
CA THR A 4 -9.14 -21.34 -8.54
C THR A 4 -9.83 -22.07 -7.39
N HIS A 5 -10.88 -22.83 -7.71
CA HIS A 5 -11.66 -23.59 -6.74
C HIS A 5 -10.82 -24.74 -6.18
N ASP A 6 -10.08 -25.44 -7.04
CA ASP A 6 -9.30 -26.63 -6.68
C ASP A 6 -8.16 -26.33 -5.69
N VAL A 7 -7.46 -25.18 -5.79
CA VAL A 7 -6.33 -24.86 -4.91
C VAL A 7 -6.81 -24.45 -3.50
N LEU A 8 -7.84 -23.61 -3.42
CA LEU A 8 -8.37 -23.16 -2.12
C LEU A 8 -9.14 -24.28 -1.38
N GLU A 9 -9.77 -25.22 -2.10
CA GLU A 9 -10.46 -26.36 -1.50
C GLU A 9 -9.50 -27.47 -1.03
N ALA A 10 -8.49 -27.80 -1.83
CA ALA A 10 -7.50 -28.81 -1.45
C ALA A 10 -6.73 -28.41 -0.18
N ASP A 11 -6.37 -27.13 -0.04
CA ASP A 11 -5.72 -26.62 1.17
C ASP A 11 -6.68 -26.61 2.37
N ALA A 12 -7.96 -26.29 2.16
CA ALA A 12 -8.98 -26.32 3.20
C ALA A 12 -9.23 -27.75 3.72
N ASP A 13 -9.25 -28.75 2.85
CA ASP A 13 -9.40 -30.17 3.21
C ASP A 13 -8.23 -30.70 4.04
N VAL A 14 -7.00 -30.32 3.72
CA VAL A 14 -5.82 -30.70 4.49
C VAL A 14 -5.88 -30.09 5.89
N LEU A 15 -6.18 -28.78 6.00
CA LEU A 15 -6.29 -28.10 7.28
C LEU A 15 -7.45 -28.64 8.12
N SER A 16 -8.61 -28.89 7.55
CA SER A 16 -9.78 -29.44 8.27
C SER A 16 -9.49 -30.79 8.93
N ARG A 17 -8.62 -31.59 8.33
CA ARG A 17 -8.19 -32.89 8.91
C ARG A 17 -7.11 -32.73 9.97
N GLN A 18 -6.17 -31.77 9.79
CA GLN A 18 -5.00 -31.62 10.64
C GLN A 18 -5.23 -30.66 11.81
N ASP A 19 -5.95 -29.57 11.56
CA ASP A 19 -6.25 -28.50 12.52
C ASP A 19 -7.64 -27.90 12.22
N PRO A 20 -8.72 -28.57 12.67
CA PRO A 20 -10.08 -28.14 12.39
C PRO A 20 -10.40 -26.77 13.01
N GLU A 21 -9.78 -26.40 14.13
CA GLU A 21 -9.98 -25.10 14.78
C GLU A 21 -9.45 -23.96 13.90
N LEU A 22 -8.23 -24.09 13.36
CA LEU A 22 -7.68 -23.12 12.42
C LEU A 22 -8.48 -23.08 11.11
N ALA A 23 -8.93 -24.24 10.61
CA ALA A 23 -9.74 -24.30 9.41
C ALA A 23 -11.04 -23.49 9.58
N GLU A 24 -11.74 -23.60 10.72
CA GLU A 24 -12.94 -22.80 11.02
C GLU A 24 -12.65 -21.30 11.02
N ILE A 25 -11.51 -20.87 11.56
CA ILE A 25 -11.08 -19.45 11.56
C ILE A 25 -10.88 -18.96 10.13
N LEU A 26 -10.23 -19.76 9.28
CA LEU A 26 -10.01 -19.40 7.87
C LEU A 26 -11.32 -19.36 7.08
N PHE A 27 -12.24 -20.28 7.32
CA PHE A 27 -13.58 -20.25 6.74
C PHE A 27 -14.37 -19.02 7.20
N ALA A 28 -14.26 -18.64 8.47
CA ALA A 28 -14.89 -17.43 9.00
C ALA A 28 -14.34 -16.16 8.33
N GLU A 29 -13.00 -16.08 8.14
CA GLU A 29 -12.39 -14.95 7.44
C GLU A 29 -12.77 -14.89 5.95
N ARG A 30 -12.78 -16.04 5.25
CA ARG A 30 -13.26 -16.12 3.85
C ARG A 30 -14.72 -15.65 3.74
N ARG A 31 -15.58 -16.08 4.68
CA ARG A 31 -16.97 -15.62 4.75
C ARG A 31 -17.05 -14.11 5.01
N ARG A 32 -16.24 -13.57 5.94
CA ARG A 32 -16.18 -12.15 6.20
C ARG A 32 -15.84 -11.37 4.92
N GLN A 33 -14.80 -11.77 4.19
CA GLN A 33 -14.38 -11.15 2.94
C GLN A 33 -15.47 -11.21 1.86
N SER A 34 -16.25 -12.29 1.80
CA SER A 34 -17.33 -12.50 0.82
C SER A 34 -18.66 -11.83 1.22
N THR A 35 -18.74 -11.19 2.40
CA THR A 35 -19.99 -10.58 2.92
C THR A 35 -19.80 -9.14 3.40
N THR A 36 -18.61 -8.56 3.24
CA THR A 36 -18.32 -7.18 3.62
C THR A 36 -17.71 -6.41 2.45
N LEU A 37 -18.02 -5.13 2.39
CA LEU A 37 -17.44 -4.20 1.40
C LEU A 37 -16.09 -3.71 1.89
N GLN A 38 -15.00 -4.07 1.18
CA GLN A 38 -13.64 -3.76 1.59
C GLN A 38 -13.16 -2.43 0.96
N LEU A 39 -13.07 -1.40 1.79
CA LEU A 39 -12.63 -0.06 1.39
C LEU A 39 -11.37 0.41 2.16
N ILE A 40 -10.65 -0.47 2.83
CA ILE A 40 -9.35 -0.09 3.42
C ILE A 40 -8.35 0.16 2.29
N ALA A 41 -7.81 1.39 2.21
CA ALA A 41 -6.92 1.81 1.14
C ALA A 41 -5.60 0.99 1.04
N ALA A 42 -5.23 0.31 2.12
CA ALA A 42 -4.02 -0.52 2.20
C ALA A 42 -4.27 -2.01 1.92
N GLU A 43 -5.50 -2.42 1.59
CA GLU A 43 -5.87 -3.81 1.38
C GLU A 43 -6.31 -4.09 -0.06
N ASN A 44 -6.14 -5.34 -0.47
CA ASN A 44 -6.56 -5.84 -1.76
C ASN A 44 -6.71 -7.37 -1.71
N PHE A 45 -7.31 -7.95 -2.73
CA PHE A 45 -7.37 -9.39 -2.92
C PHE A 45 -6.25 -9.84 -3.86
N THR A 46 -5.43 -10.80 -3.41
CA THR A 46 -4.37 -11.40 -4.24
C THR A 46 -4.96 -12.41 -5.20
N SER A 47 -4.26 -12.68 -6.30
CA SER A 47 -4.68 -13.76 -7.21
C SER A 47 -4.48 -15.15 -6.59
N PRO A 48 -5.22 -16.18 -7.06
CA PRO A 48 -4.97 -17.58 -6.70
C PRO A 48 -3.54 -18.04 -6.98
N ALA A 49 -2.91 -17.54 -8.06
CA ALA A 49 -1.53 -17.87 -8.38
C ALA A 49 -0.53 -17.32 -7.35
N VAL A 50 -0.78 -16.12 -6.82
CA VAL A 50 0.00 -15.54 -5.71
C VAL A 50 -0.19 -16.37 -4.43
N LEU A 51 -1.42 -16.78 -4.11
CA LEU A 51 -1.71 -17.65 -2.95
C LEU A 51 -1.03 -19.01 -3.08
N ALA A 52 -1.08 -19.65 -4.26
CA ALA A 52 -0.40 -20.91 -4.52
C ALA A 52 1.13 -20.81 -4.35
N ALA A 53 1.75 -19.71 -4.78
CA ALA A 53 3.18 -19.47 -4.57
C ALA A 53 3.52 -19.31 -3.09
N LEU A 54 2.65 -18.64 -2.30
CA LEU A 54 2.81 -18.48 -0.85
C LEU A 54 2.74 -19.81 -0.10
N GLY A 55 1.87 -20.73 -0.51
CA GLY A 55 1.74 -22.09 0.06
C GLY A 55 2.77 -23.09 -0.47
N SER A 56 3.75 -22.67 -1.28
CA SER A 56 4.69 -23.58 -1.94
C SER A 56 5.79 -24.12 -1.01
N PRO A 57 6.44 -25.27 -1.36
CA PRO A 57 7.57 -25.83 -0.63
C PRO A 57 8.80 -24.91 -0.54
N LEU A 58 8.83 -23.79 -1.28
CA LEU A 58 9.88 -22.77 -1.13
C LEU A 58 9.93 -22.19 0.29
N ALA A 59 8.86 -22.32 1.08
CA ALA A 59 8.82 -22.00 2.50
C ALA A 59 9.82 -22.78 3.35
N ASN A 60 10.23 -23.99 2.89
CA ASN A 60 11.16 -24.86 3.63
C ASN A 60 12.62 -24.42 3.47
N LYS A 61 12.94 -23.55 2.49
CA LYS A 61 14.33 -23.25 2.11
C LYS A 61 14.88 -22.02 2.83
N TYR A 62 15.97 -22.22 3.56
CA TYR A 62 16.74 -21.13 4.16
C TYR A 62 17.74 -20.56 3.15
N ALA A 63 17.70 -19.25 2.87
CA ALA A 63 18.45 -18.62 1.77
C ALA A 63 19.01 -17.25 2.18
N GLU A 64 19.94 -17.22 3.16
CA GLU A 64 20.70 -16.02 3.51
C GLU A 64 21.69 -15.65 2.42
N GLY A 65 21.86 -14.34 2.21
CA GLY A 65 22.68 -13.80 1.11
C GLY A 65 21.85 -13.59 -0.16
N TYR A 66 22.53 -13.58 -1.29
CA TYR A 66 21.95 -13.25 -2.60
C TYR A 66 22.22 -14.36 -3.62
N PRO A 67 21.51 -14.40 -4.76
CA PRO A 67 21.74 -15.40 -5.80
C PRO A 67 23.21 -15.52 -6.23
N GLY A 68 23.78 -16.72 -6.10
CA GLY A 68 25.19 -17.00 -6.38
C GLY A 68 26.16 -16.69 -5.23
N ALA A 69 25.69 -16.06 -4.15
CA ALA A 69 26.49 -15.72 -2.95
C ALA A 69 25.71 -16.05 -1.65
N ARG A 70 25.16 -17.27 -1.58
CA ARG A 70 24.42 -17.75 -0.42
C ARG A 70 25.30 -18.29 0.68
N HIS A 71 24.86 -18.11 1.92
CA HIS A 71 25.50 -18.73 3.09
C HIS A 71 25.11 -20.20 3.27
N HIS A 72 24.06 -20.68 2.59
CA HIS A 72 23.52 -22.04 2.69
C HIS A 72 23.63 -22.80 1.37
N GLY A 73 23.88 -24.10 1.43
CA GLY A 73 23.82 -24.98 0.27
C GLY A 73 22.40 -25.26 -0.21
N GLY A 74 22.25 -25.79 -1.44
CA GLY A 74 20.98 -26.18 -2.04
C GLY A 74 20.08 -25.00 -2.42
N CYS A 75 20.69 -23.86 -2.79
CA CYS A 75 19.95 -22.61 -3.13
C CYS A 75 19.80 -22.41 -4.65
N GLU A 76 20.30 -23.30 -5.47
CA GLU A 76 20.34 -23.17 -6.94
C GLU A 76 18.94 -22.93 -7.55
N ILE A 77 17.90 -23.51 -7.01
CA ILE A 77 16.51 -23.32 -7.50
C ILE A 77 15.89 -22.02 -6.97
N VAL A 78 16.09 -21.72 -5.68
CA VAL A 78 15.57 -20.44 -5.12
C VAL A 78 16.30 -19.24 -5.68
N ASP A 79 17.56 -19.40 -6.11
CA ASP A 79 18.31 -18.38 -6.82
C ASP A 79 17.66 -18.01 -8.16
N VAL A 80 17.14 -19.01 -8.88
CA VAL A 80 16.38 -18.76 -10.12
C VAL A 80 15.09 -17.99 -9.82
N ALA A 81 14.37 -18.37 -8.76
CA ALA A 81 13.15 -17.70 -8.37
C ALA A 81 13.39 -16.23 -7.95
N GLU A 82 14.47 -15.96 -7.21
CA GLU A 82 14.79 -14.59 -6.80
C GLU A 82 15.29 -13.74 -7.97
N ARG A 83 16.18 -14.26 -8.84
CA ARG A 83 16.57 -13.56 -10.08
C ARG A 83 15.36 -13.20 -10.93
N LEU A 84 14.42 -14.13 -11.10
CA LEU A 84 13.20 -13.88 -11.86
C LEU A 84 12.34 -12.76 -11.22
N ALA A 85 12.26 -12.69 -9.90
CA ALA A 85 11.54 -11.63 -9.21
C ALA A 85 12.25 -10.28 -9.37
N VAL A 86 13.57 -10.24 -9.27
CA VAL A 86 14.39 -9.03 -9.47
C VAL A 86 14.25 -8.53 -10.91
N GLU A 87 14.47 -9.38 -11.91
CA GLU A 87 14.33 -9.03 -13.34
C GLU A 87 12.94 -8.45 -13.65
N ARG A 88 11.89 -9.11 -13.18
CA ARG A 88 10.51 -8.63 -13.39
C ARG A 88 10.24 -7.29 -12.70
N ALA A 89 10.79 -7.05 -11.52
CA ALA A 89 10.67 -5.76 -10.84
C ALA A 89 11.42 -4.67 -11.60
N GLN A 90 12.66 -4.94 -12.07
CA GLN A 90 13.44 -4.00 -12.86
C GLN A 90 12.71 -3.64 -14.17
N ASP A 91 12.22 -4.63 -14.92
CA ASP A 91 11.47 -4.42 -16.17
C ASP A 91 10.19 -3.63 -15.95
N LEU A 92 9.42 -3.99 -14.90
CA LEU A 92 8.12 -3.39 -14.61
C LEU A 92 8.22 -1.91 -14.23
N PHE A 93 9.28 -1.52 -13.51
CA PHE A 93 9.43 -0.16 -12.97
C PHE A 93 10.52 0.66 -13.67
N GLY A 94 11.29 0.06 -14.58
CA GLY A 94 12.41 0.72 -15.25
C GLY A 94 13.55 1.06 -14.30
N ALA A 95 13.80 0.24 -13.26
CA ALA A 95 14.86 0.44 -12.29
C ALA A 95 16.12 -0.34 -12.67
N GLU A 96 17.30 0.23 -12.40
CA GLU A 96 18.58 -0.45 -12.66
C GLU A 96 18.84 -1.57 -11.66
N HIS A 97 18.38 -1.42 -10.41
CA HIS A 97 18.48 -2.43 -9.37
C HIS A 97 17.18 -2.57 -8.58
N ALA A 98 16.86 -3.81 -8.18
CA ALA A 98 15.74 -4.14 -7.34
C ALA A 98 16.14 -5.13 -6.25
N ASN A 99 15.77 -4.84 -4.99
CA ASN A 99 15.88 -5.80 -3.90
C ASN A 99 14.46 -6.24 -3.49
N VAL A 100 14.17 -7.53 -3.65
CA VAL A 100 12.85 -8.13 -3.41
C VAL A 100 12.74 -8.87 -2.08
N GLN A 101 13.81 -8.86 -1.27
CA GLN A 101 13.86 -9.58 0.00
C GLN A 101 13.12 -8.92 1.17
N PRO A 102 12.86 -7.58 1.23
CA PRO A 102 12.20 -6.99 2.39
C PRO A 102 10.88 -7.67 2.75
N HIS A 103 10.73 -8.03 4.04
CA HIS A 103 9.57 -8.76 4.56
C HIS A 103 8.31 -7.90 4.62
N SER A 104 8.45 -6.58 4.60
CA SER A 104 7.34 -5.62 4.63
C SER A 104 7.77 -4.26 4.08
N GLY A 105 6.82 -3.36 3.84
CA GLY A 105 7.12 -1.96 3.50
C GLY A 105 7.94 -1.26 4.58
N SER A 106 7.64 -1.51 5.86
CA SER A 106 8.43 -0.94 6.98
C SER A 106 9.86 -1.46 7.00
N ALA A 107 10.08 -2.74 6.65
CA ALA A 107 11.42 -3.31 6.50
C ALA A 107 12.17 -2.69 5.30
N ALA A 108 11.47 -2.42 4.20
CA ALA A 108 12.05 -1.72 3.06
C ALA A 108 12.49 -0.29 3.43
N VAL A 109 11.63 0.48 4.12
CA VAL A 109 12.00 1.83 4.60
C VAL A 109 13.15 1.79 5.60
N LEU A 110 13.15 0.82 6.54
CA LEU A 110 14.26 0.63 7.46
C LEU A 110 15.58 0.38 6.71
N ALA A 111 15.56 -0.50 5.72
CA ALA A 111 16.75 -0.81 4.92
C ALA A 111 17.21 0.39 4.07
N ALA A 112 16.29 1.18 3.51
CA ALA A 112 16.63 2.41 2.79
C ALA A 112 17.34 3.42 3.70
N TYR A 113 16.82 3.64 4.91
CA TYR A 113 17.48 4.52 5.88
C TYR A 113 18.84 3.95 6.33
N ALA A 114 18.92 2.66 6.59
CA ALA A 114 20.17 2.00 6.94
C ALA A 114 21.24 2.09 5.82
N ALA A 115 20.81 2.08 4.56
CA ALA A 115 21.70 2.28 3.42
C ALA A 115 22.24 3.71 3.32
N LEU A 116 21.46 4.72 3.72
CA LEU A 116 21.77 6.13 3.44
C LEU A 116 22.21 6.93 4.65
N LEU A 117 21.74 6.56 5.85
CA LEU A 117 21.78 7.40 7.04
C LEU A 117 22.57 6.75 8.19
N ARG A 118 22.94 7.59 9.14
CA ARG A 118 23.46 7.21 10.46
C ARG A 118 22.52 7.69 11.56
N PRO A 119 22.46 7.03 12.72
CA PRO A 119 21.70 7.52 13.86
C PRO A 119 22.04 8.99 14.17
N GLY A 120 21.01 9.81 14.36
CA GLY A 120 21.13 11.25 14.58
C GLY A 120 21.09 12.12 13.32
N ASP A 121 21.14 11.53 12.11
CA ASP A 121 20.97 12.31 10.88
C ASP A 121 19.57 12.93 10.82
N THR A 122 19.51 14.19 10.31
CA THR A 122 18.23 14.88 10.11
C THR A 122 17.56 14.38 8.82
N VAL A 123 16.25 14.12 8.93
CA VAL A 123 15.40 13.67 7.82
C VAL A 123 14.18 14.57 7.71
N LEU A 124 13.90 15.06 6.51
CA LEU A 124 12.69 15.83 6.22
C LEU A 124 11.62 14.92 5.62
N ALA A 125 10.41 14.87 6.20
CA ALA A 125 9.34 14.01 5.73
C ALA A 125 7.96 14.63 5.94
N LEU A 126 6.92 14.10 5.29
CA LEU A 126 5.54 14.52 5.56
C LEU A 126 5.16 14.18 7.00
N GLY A 127 4.72 15.18 7.75
CA GLY A 127 4.33 15.03 9.15
C GLY A 127 3.18 14.06 9.35
N LEU A 128 3.19 13.31 10.46
CA LEU A 128 2.15 12.31 10.76
C LEU A 128 0.72 12.89 10.74
N PRO A 129 0.47 14.11 11.30
CA PRO A 129 -0.85 14.74 11.22
C PRO A 129 -1.29 15.09 9.79
N HIS A 130 -0.34 15.22 8.86
CA HIS A 130 -0.56 15.57 7.46
C HIS A 130 -0.60 14.35 6.52
N GLY A 131 -0.60 13.13 7.07
CA GLY A 131 -0.69 11.90 6.30
C GLY A 131 0.62 11.14 6.12
N GLY A 132 1.67 11.48 6.86
CA GLY A 132 2.92 10.71 6.92
C GLY A 132 2.73 9.32 7.53
N HIS A 133 3.58 8.37 7.15
CA HIS A 133 3.58 7.02 7.70
C HIS A 133 4.32 6.97 9.05
N LEU A 134 4.07 5.94 9.87
CA LEU A 134 4.79 5.75 11.14
C LEU A 134 6.32 5.71 10.96
N THR A 135 6.81 5.17 9.85
CA THR A 135 8.25 5.16 9.50
C THR A 135 8.80 6.53 9.08
N HIS A 136 7.98 7.57 9.05
CA HIS A 136 8.37 8.95 8.77
C HIS A 136 8.52 9.76 10.08
N GLY A 137 9.20 9.16 11.07
CA GLY A 137 9.59 9.85 12.29
C GLY A 137 8.64 9.71 13.48
N SER A 138 7.73 8.71 13.50
CA SER A 138 6.92 8.46 14.69
C SER A 138 7.81 8.09 15.89
N PRO A 139 7.63 8.72 17.08
CA PRO A 139 8.37 8.36 18.29
C PRO A 139 8.18 6.90 18.73
N ALA A 140 7.09 6.27 18.30
CA ALA A 140 6.82 4.85 18.57
C ALA A 140 7.56 3.91 17.59
N ASN A 141 8.13 4.44 16.51
CA ASN A 141 8.82 3.69 15.45
C ASN A 141 10.33 3.85 15.58
N PHE A 142 11.11 2.89 15.02
CA PHE A 142 12.57 3.00 14.97
C PHE A 142 13.03 4.33 14.38
N SER A 143 12.35 4.83 13.35
CA SER A 143 12.72 6.03 12.61
C SER A 143 12.79 7.26 13.53
N GLY A 144 11.75 7.51 14.32
CA GLY A 144 11.73 8.63 15.27
C GLY A 144 12.62 8.46 16.50
N ARG A 145 13.20 7.25 16.71
CA ARG A 145 14.16 6.99 17.78
C ARG A 145 15.62 7.10 17.32
N TRP A 146 15.87 6.86 16.05
CA TRP A 146 17.23 6.82 15.50
C TRP A 146 17.62 8.09 14.76
N PHE A 147 16.64 8.80 14.21
CA PHE A 147 16.89 9.96 13.35
C PHE A 147 16.14 11.20 13.86
N ASP A 148 16.66 12.38 13.52
CA ASP A 148 16.02 13.67 13.80
C ASP A 148 15.05 14.03 12.67
N PHE A 149 13.76 13.65 12.84
CA PHE A 149 12.74 13.93 11.83
C PHE A 149 12.15 15.34 11.97
N VAL A 150 12.16 16.07 10.86
CA VAL A 150 11.49 17.36 10.68
C VAL A 150 10.28 17.14 9.77
N GLY A 151 9.08 17.49 10.25
CA GLY A 151 7.85 17.33 9.48
C GLY A 151 7.57 18.55 8.59
N TYR A 152 7.33 18.34 7.29
CA TYR A 152 6.62 19.31 6.46
C TYR A 152 5.12 19.00 6.44
N GLY A 153 4.30 19.96 6.02
CA GLY A 153 2.85 19.87 6.05
C GLY A 153 2.20 19.99 4.69
N VAL A 154 0.89 20.08 4.74
CA VAL A 154 0.05 20.47 3.63
C VAL A 154 -0.51 21.87 3.90
N ASP A 155 -0.81 22.60 2.85
CA ASP A 155 -1.46 23.91 2.92
C ASP A 155 -2.88 23.77 3.52
N ALA A 156 -3.30 24.71 4.35
CA ALA A 156 -4.53 24.63 5.12
C ALA A 156 -5.79 24.81 4.28
N GLU A 157 -5.71 25.52 3.16
CA GLU A 157 -6.87 25.81 2.31
C GLU A 157 -7.06 24.73 1.26
N THR A 158 -5.97 24.29 0.65
CA THR A 158 -6.00 23.35 -0.48
C THR A 158 -5.83 21.89 -0.06
N GLY A 159 -5.23 21.64 1.10
CA GLY A 159 -4.82 20.30 1.55
C GLY A 159 -3.65 19.72 0.75
N LEU A 160 -3.04 20.48 -0.16
CA LEU A 160 -1.91 20.05 -0.97
C LEU A 160 -0.58 20.22 -0.22
N VAL A 161 0.43 19.42 -0.57
CA VAL A 161 1.78 19.57 0.00
C VAL A 161 2.27 21.01 -0.18
N ASP A 162 2.69 21.65 0.90
CA ASP A 162 3.22 23.01 0.90
C ASP A 162 4.67 23.00 0.39
N HIS A 163 4.84 23.23 -0.90
CA HIS A 163 6.14 23.22 -1.57
C HIS A 163 7.08 24.31 -1.04
N ASP A 164 6.56 25.49 -0.69
CA ASP A 164 7.37 26.56 -0.14
C ASP A 164 7.91 26.20 1.25
N GLN A 165 7.06 25.57 2.08
CA GLN A 165 7.48 25.06 3.39
C GLN A 165 8.54 23.96 3.24
N VAL A 166 8.36 23.00 2.32
CA VAL A 166 9.35 21.93 2.05
C VAL A 166 10.71 22.54 1.72
N ARG A 167 10.76 23.49 0.78
CA ARG A 167 12.02 24.16 0.36
C ARG A 167 12.65 24.97 1.48
N ALA A 168 11.84 25.74 2.23
CA ALA A 168 12.31 26.54 3.35
C ALA A 168 12.91 25.65 4.46
N LEU A 169 12.23 24.57 4.84
CA LEU A 169 12.72 23.62 5.83
C LEU A 169 13.99 22.89 5.36
N ALA A 170 14.06 22.46 4.09
CA ALA A 170 15.24 21.82 3.54
C ALA A 170 16.47 22.73 3.61
N ARG A 171 16.33 24.01 3.24
CA ARG A 171 17.42 25.01 3.33
C ARG A 171 17.85 25.28 4.77
N ALA A 172 16.87 25.42 5.69
CA ALA A 172 17.14 25.75 7.08
C ALA A 172 17.75 24.57 7.88
N ARG A 173 17.30 23.36 7.62
CA ARG A 173 17.67 22.16 8.40
C ARG A 173 18.76 21.32 7.75
N ARG A 174 19.03 21.51 6.46
CA ARG A 174 20.04 20.76 5.68
C ARG A 174 19.95 19.24 5.93
N PRO A 175 18.77 18.61 5.71
CA PRO A 175 18.58 17.19 6.03
C PRO A 175 19.54 16.31 5.22
N LYS A 176 19.86 15.14 5.75
CA LYS A 176 20.63 14.12 5.04
C LYS A 176 19.76 13.37 4.02
N ALA A 177 18.46 13.26 4.28
CA ALA A 177 17.48 12.72 3.35
C ALA A 177 16.16 13.51 3.40
N ILE A 178 15.49 13.56 2.25
CA ILE A 178 14.10 14.01 2.12
C ILE A 178 13.27 12.79 1.74
N VAL A 179 12.18 12.56 2.47
CA VAL A 179 11.24 11.46 2.21
C VAL A 179 9.97 12.03 1.60
N CYS A 180 9.64 11.62 0.39
CA CYS A 180 8.37 11.90 -0.26
C CYS A 180 7.51 10.64 -0.29
N GLY A 181 6.33 10.70 0.36
CA GLY A 181 5.42 9.57 0.47
C GLY A 181 4.40 9.78 1.57
N SER A 182 3.30 9.03 1.52
CA SER A 182 2.21 9.19 2.48
C SER A 182 1.34 7.94 2.60
N ILE A 183 0.51 7.91 3.65
CA ILE A 183 -0.57 6.91 3.82
C ILE A 183 -1.97 7.51 3.67
N ALA A 184 -2.08 8.84 3.69
CA ALA A 184 -3.37 9.55 3.71
C ALA A 184 -3.35 10.84 2.88
N TYR A 185 -2.54 10.90 1.84
CA TYR A 185 -2.50 12.01 0.88
C TYR A 185 -3.02 11.53 -0.48
N PRO A 186 -4.19 12.01 -0.94
CA PRO A 186 -4.87 11.43 -2.10
C PRO A 186 -4.40 11.98 -3.47
N ARG A 187 -3.50 12.96 -3.50
CA ARG A 187 -2.99 13.56 -4.73
C ARG A 187 -1.64 12.98 -5.14
N HIS A 188 -1.25 13.17 -6.38
CA HIS A 188 0.11 12.86 -6.83
C HIS A 188 1.12 13.76 -6.14
N LEU A 189 2.29 13.19 -5.82
CA LEU A 189 3.45 13.95 -5.37
C LEU A 189 4.27 14.38 -6.59
N ASP A 190 4.78 15.61 -6.57
CA ASP A 190 5.69 16.12 -7.58
C ASP A 190 7.12 15.66 -7.27
N TYR A 191 7.49 14.49 -7.78
CA TYR A 191 8.82 13.92 -7.55
C TYR A 191 9.95 14.76 -8.14
N ALA A 192 9.69 15.49 -9.23
CA ALA A 192 10.68 16.40 -9.84
C ALA A 192 11.00 17.57 -8.89
N PHE A 193 9.97 18.17 -8.29
CA PHE A 193 10.13 19.19 -7.26
C PHE A 193 10.95 18.68 -6.06
N PHE A 194 10.64 17.51 -5.54
CA PHE A 194 11.39 16.93 -4.42
C PHE A 194 12.84 16.63 -4.80
N ARG A 195 13.12 16.20 -6.03
CA ARG A 195 14.49 16.00 -6.53
C ARG A 195 15.25 17.32 -6.58
N GLU A 196 14.65 18.37 -7.16
CA GLU A 196 15.24 19.71 -7.21
C GLU A 196 15.62 20.21 -5.80
N VAL A 197 14.70 20.10 -4.84
CA VAL A 197 14.95 20.53 -3.46
C VAL A 197 16.05 19.69 -2.78
N ALA A 198 16.09 18.37 -3.03
CA ALA A 198 17.12 17.50 -2.49
C ALA A 198 18.50 17.87 -3.06
N ASP A 199 18.59 18.16 -4.35
CA ASP A 199 19.84 18.59 -5.01
C ASP A 199 20.33 19.95 -4.46
N GLU A 200 19.42 20.91 -4.25
CA GLU A 200 19.77 22.23 -3.64
C GLU A 200 20.52 22.08 -2.31
N VAL A 201 20.21 21.06 -1.52
CA VAL A 201 20.76 20.90 -0.17
C VAL A 201 21.74 19.73 -0.05
N GLY A 202 21.95 18.96 -1.12
CA GLY A 202 22.82 17.78 -1.13
C GLY A 202 22.26 16.61 -0.31
N ALA A 203 20.93 16.45 -0.29
CA ALA A 203 20.23 15.39 0.41
C ALA A 203 19.92 14.22 -0.53
N TYR A 204 19.79 13.02 0.03
CA TYR A 204 19.17 11.90 -0.68
C TYR A 204 17.66 12.10 -0.78
N LEU A 205 17.06 11.66 -1.88
CA LEU A 205 15.61 11.60 -2.04
C LEU A 205 15.14 10.14 -1.89
N VAL A 206 14.35 9.86 -0.88
CA VAL A 206 13.70 8.57 -0.66
C VAL A 206 12.22 8.68 -0.98
N ALA A 207 11.72 7.91 -1.94
CA ALA A 207 10.31 7.87 -2.26
C ALA A 207 9.64 6.65 -1.60
N ASP A 208 8.75 6.90 -0.62
CA ASP A 208 7.86 5.87 -0.11
C ASP A 208 6.64 5.76 -1.04
N ALA A 209 6.76 4.91 -2.03
CA ALA A 209 5.72 4.62 -3.03
C ALA A 209 4.82 3.45 -2.62
N ALA A 210 4.76 3.09 -1.34
CA ALA A 210 3.98 1.94 -0.87
C ALA A 210 2.51 1.99 -1.32
N HIS A 211 1.89 3.16 -1.39
CA HIS A 211 0.53 3.32 -1.87
C HIS A 211 0.43 3.40 -3.40
N PRO A 212 1.16 4.27 -4.12
CA PRO A 212 0.98 4.46 -5.55
C PRO A 212 1.68 3.40 -6.43
N ILE A 213 2.57 2.56 -5.93
CA ILE A 213 3.42 1.70 -6.77
C ILE A 213 2.64 0.79 -7.73
N GLY A 214 1.45 0.29 -7.34
CA GLY A 214 0.60 -0.47 -8.24
C GLY A 214 -0.02 0.39 -9.34
N LEU A 215 -0.33 1.67 -9.06
CA LEU A 215 -0.78 2.62 -10.09
C LEU A 215 0.38 2.97 -11.03
N VAL A 216 1.60 3.10 -10.51
CA VAL A 216 2.82 3.30 -11.32
C VAL A 216 3.02 2.12 -12.28
N ALA A 217 2.95 0.88 -11.77
CA ALA A 217 3.06 -0.34 -12.59
C ALA A 217 2.02 -0.38 -13.72
N GLY A 218 0.79 0.07 -13.46
CA GLY A 218 -0.28 0.15 -14.44
C GLY A 218 -0.29 1.43 -15.31
N GLY A 219 0.69 2.32 -15.17
CA GLY A 219 0.76 3.58 -15.90
C GLY A 219 -0.35 4.60 -15.56
N ALA A 220 -0.95 4.48 -14.36
CA ALA A 220 -2.02 5.36 -13.89
C ALA A 220 -1.54 6.40 -12.84
N ALA A 221 -0.26 6.43 -12.53
CA ALA A 221 0.39 7.42 -11.67
C ALA A 221 1.83 7.71 -12.15
N PRO A 222 2.38 8.90 -11.85
CA PRO A 222 3.78 9.23 -12.17
C PRO A 222 4.73 8.31 -11.39
N SER A 223 5.84 7.92 -12.05
CA SER A 223 6.88 7.08 -11.44
C SER A 223 7.87 7.93 -10.61
N PRO A 224 8.19 7.52 -9.37
CA PRO A 224 9.28 8.13 -8.60
C PRO A 224 10.68 7.66 -9.04
N VAL A 225 10.78 6.55 -9.78
CA VAL A 225 12.06 5.88 -10.10
C VAL A 225 13.06 6.80 -10.79
N PRO A 226 12.68 7.66 -11.74
CA PRO A 226 13.64 8.57 -12.39
C PRO A 226 14.19 9.67 -11.49
N TYR A 227 13.59 9.90 -10.31
CA TYR A 227 13.90 11.04 -9.45
C TYR A 227 14.51 10.65 -8.10
N ALA A 228 14.10 9.53 -7.54
CA ALA A 228 14.51 9.12 -6.19
C ALA A 228 15.80 8.30 -6.21
N ASP A 229 16.66 8.53 -5.21
CA ASP A 229 17.84 7.70 -4.98
C ASP A 229 17.43 6.28 -4.55
N ILE A 230 16.40 6.17 -3.72
CA ILE A 230 15.78 4.88 -3.35
C ILE A 230 14.26 5.02 -3.36
N VAL A 231 13.59 4.06 -4.01
CA VAL A 231 12.14 3.89 -3.93
C VAL A 231 11.82 2.71 -3.02
N CYS A 232 11.05 2.96 -1.96
CA CYS A 232 10.50 1.93 -1.08
C CYS A 232 9.07 1.63 -1.49
N ALA A 233 8.68 0.36 -1.53
CA ALA A 233 7.32 0.00 -1.88
C ALA A 233 6.81 -1.23 -1.13
N THR A 234 5.48 -1.39 -1.10
CA THR A 234 4.80 -2.62 -0.69
C THR A 234 4.29 -3.38 -1.89
N THR A 235 4.18 -4.69 -1.78
CA THR A 235 3.71 -5.54 -2.88
C THR A 235 2.22 -5.91 -2.79
N HIS A 236 1.55 -5.65 -1.65
CA HIS A 236 0.22 -6.18 -1.33
C HIS A 236 -0.95 -5.18 -1.40
N LYS A 237 -0.70 -3.92 -1.79
CA LYS A 237 -1.76 -2.90 -1.91
C LYS A 237 -2.34 -2.91 -3.34
N VAL A 238 -2.30 -1.80 -4.05
CA VAL A 238 -2.80 -1.73 -5.44
C VAL A 238 -2.11 -2.76 -6.36
N LEU A 239 -0.86 -3.12 -6.06
CA LEU A 239 -0.10 -4.11 -6.84
C LEU A 239 -0.64 -5.56 -6.74
N ARG A 240 -1.54 -5.85 -5.80
CA ARG A 240 -2.22 -7.16 -5.58
C ARG A 240 -1.30 -8.36 -5.31
N GLY A 241 -0.06 -8.12 -4.94
CA GLY A 241 0.90 -9.18 -4.62
C GLY A 241 0.80 -9.68 -3.17
N PRO A 242 1.76 -10.51 -2.75
CA PRO A 242 1.85 -10.99 -1.37
C PRO A 242 2.20 -9.85 -0.42
N ARG A 243 1.91 -10.00 0.87
CA ARG A 243 2.43 -9.08 1.89
C ARG A 243 3.94 -9.12 1.88
N GLY A 244 4.55 -7.96 1.64
CA GLY A 244 5.99 -7.82 1.51
C GLY A 244 6.37 -6.40 1.14
N GLY A 245 7.66 -6.15 1.02
CA GLY A 245 8.24 -4.91 0.54
C GLY A 245 9.25 -5.14 -0.60
N MET A 246 9.69 -4.08 -1.22
CA MET A 246 10.78 -4.05 -2.18
C MET A 246 11.46 -2.70 -2.16
N LEU A 247 12.70 -2.68 -2.67
CA LEU A 247 13.50 -1.47 -2.89
C LEU A 247 13.91 -1.42 -4.36
N LEU A 248 13.89 -0.21 -4.94
CA LEU A 248 14.38 0.06 -6.28
C LEU A 248 15.37 1.22 -6.19
N CYS A 249 16.49 1.16 -6.91
CA CYS A 249 17.49 2.22 -6.94
C CYS A 249 18.34 2.16 -8.22
N GLY A 250 19.24 3.12 -8.39
CA GLY A 250 20.31 3.08 -9.38
C GLY A 250 21.39 2.07 -8.99
N SER A 251 22.20 1.67 -9.97
CA SER A 251 23.28 0.69 -9.80
C SER A 251 24.33 1.13 -8.78
N GLU A 252 24.55 2.44 -8.62
CA GLU A 252 25.52 3.00 -7.68
C GLU A 252 25.15 2.77 -6.19
N LEU A 253 23.87 2.55 -5.89
CA LEU A 253 23.39 2.24 -4.53
C LEU A 253 23.11 0.76 -4.30
N ALA A 254 23.18 -0.08 -5.33
CA ALA A 254 22.79 -1.48 -5.28
C ALA A 254 23.45 -2.24 -4.12
N GLU A 255 24.79 -2.20 -4.03
CA GLU A 255 25.54 -2.90 -2.97
C GLU A 255 25.17 -2.38 -1.56
N ARG A 256 24.96 -1.07 -1.41
CA ARG A 256 24.58 -0.47 -0.12
C ARG A 256 23.17 -0.90 0.30
N VAL A 257 22.23 -0.93 -0.64
CA VAL A 257 20.86 -1.40 -0.43
C VAL A 257 20.84 -2.87 -0.06
N ASP A 258 21.57 -3.70 -0.79
CA ASP A 258 21.63 -5.13 -0.53
C ASP A 258 22.24 -5.43 0.85
N ARG A 259 23.36 -4.79 1.21
CA ARG A 259 23.94 -4.92 2.55
C ARG A 259 23.03 -4.41 3.67
N ALA A 260 22.25 -3.37 3.41
CA ALA A 260 21.30 -2.84 4.36
C ALA A 260 20.11 -3.79 4.58
N VAL A 261 19.68 -4.53 3.56
CA VAL A 261 18.68 -5.58 3.71
C VAL A 261 19.30 -6.79 4.41
N PHE A 262 20.30 -7.41 3.81
CA PHE A 262 21.02 -8.55 4.40
C PHE A 262 22.53 -8.26 4.43
N PRO A 263 23.18 -8.41 5.59
CA PRO A 263 22.69 -8.97 6.86
C PRO A 263 22.21 -7.90 7.88
N PHE A 264 22.12 -6.60 7.49
CA PHE A 264 21.99 -5.55 8.51
C PHE A 264 20.60 -5.48 9.14
N THR A 265 19.52 -5.54 8.34
CA THR A 265 18.14 -5.40 8.88
C THR A 265 17.35 -6.70 8.89
N GLN A 266 17.76 -7.71 8.14
CA GLN A 266 17.10 -9.01 8.04
C GLN A 266 18.13 -10.15 7.97
N GLY A 267 17.68 -11.39 8.34
CA GLY A 267 18.31 -12.65 8.01
C GLY A 267 17.78 -13.21 6.70
N GLY A 268 17.48 -14.52 6.67
CA GLY A 268 17.03 -15.23 5.46
C GLY A 268 15.75 -14.66 4.85
N ALA A 269 15.77 -14.53 3.54
CA ALA A 269 14.61 -14.12 2.77
C ALA A 269 13.51 -15.21 2.81
N GLN A 270 12.25 -14.79 2.78
CA GLN A 270 11.09 -15.67 2.67
C GLN A 270 10.88 -16.07 1.21
N MET A 271 11.46 -17.19 0.78
CA MET A 271 11.56 -17.56 -0.64
C MET A 271 10.19 -17.83 -1.30
N HIS A 272 9.21 -18.34 -0.55
CA HIS A 272 7.81 -18.44 -1.00
C HIS A 272 7.19 -17.06 -1.26
N THR A 273 7.50 -16.06 -0.44
CA THR A 273 7.05 -14.67 -0.66
C THR A 273 7.78 -14.04 -1.85
N VAL A 274 9.08 -14.30 -2.03
CA VAL A 274 9.83 -13.84 -3.21
C VAL A 274 9.24 -14.41 -4.49
N ALA A 275 8.93 -15.70 -4.51
CA ALA A 275 8.26 -16.35 -5.65
C ALA A 275 6.87 -15.74 -5.91
N ALA A 276 6.08 -15.49 -4.87
CA ALA A 276 4.78 -14.85 -4.99
C ALA A 276 4.89 -13.39 -5.51
N LYS A 277 5.94 -12.65 -5.16
CA LYS A 277 6.25 -11.34 -5.76
C LYS A 277 6.54 -11.47 -7.26
N ALA A 278 7.30 -12.49 -7.68
CA ALA A 278 7.56 -12.74 -9.09
C ALA A 278 6.27 -13.01 -9.90
N VAL A 279 5.29 -13.70 -9.31
CA VAL A 279 3.95 -13.89 -9.91
C VAL A 279 3.24 -12.55 -10.04
N ALA A 280 3.18 -11.78 -8.95
CA ALA A 280 2.50 -10.48 -8.95
C ALA A 280 3.11 -9.49 -9.97
N PHE A 281 4.43 -9.44 -10.13
CA PHE A 281 5.08 -8.58 -11.13
C PHE A 281 4.74 -9.04 -12.55
N LYS A 282 4.64 -10.35 -12.79
CA LYS A 282 4.19 -10.88 -14.08
C LYS A 282 2.75 -10.49 -14.39
N GLU A 283 1.86 -10.58 -13.41
CA GLU A 283 0.46 -10.15 -13.56
C GLU A 283 0.38 -8.63 -13.80
N ALA A 284 1.19 -7.84 -13.07
CA ALA A 284 1.22 -6.39 -13.20
C ALA A 284 1.78 -5.89 -14.54
N SER A 285 2.57 -6.70 -15.24
CA SER A 285 3.07 -6.38 -16.58
C SER A 285 2.04 -6.61 -17.71
N ALA A 286 0.88 -7.22 -17.40
CA ALA A 286 -0.14 -7.50 -18.38
C ALA A 286 -1.00 -6.25 -18.72
N PRO A 287 -1.49 -6.11 -19.97
CA PRO A 287 -2.39 -5.00 -20.34
C PRO A 287 -3.67 -4.91 -19.50
N SER A 288 -4.16 -6.04 -19.00
CA SER A 288 -5.30 -6.10 -18.08
C SER A 288 -5.04 -5.38 -16.77
N PHE A 289 -3.80 -5.40 -16.27
CA PHE A 289 -3.43 -4.68 -15.06
C PHE A 289 -3.42 -3.15 -15.28
N ALA A 290 -3.00 -2.69 -16.45
CA ALA A 290 -3.09 -1.27 -16.80
C ALA A 290 -4.57 -0.80 -16.87
N ALA A 291 -5.47 -1.64 -17.39
CA ALA A 291 -6.91 -1.36 -17.38
C ALA A 291 -7.45 -1.32 -15.93
N TYR A 292 -7.07 -2.28 -15.08
CA TYR A 292 -7.40 -2.29 -13.66
C TYR A 292 -6.92 -1.02 -12.95
N ALA A 293 -5.67 -0.61 -13.13
CA ALA A 293 -5.12 0.57 -12.47
C ALA A 293 -5.88 1.86 -12.84
N ARG A 294 -6.24 2.01 -14.11
CA ARG A 294 -7.10 3.14 -14.56
C ARG A 294 -8.49 3.07 -13.93
N GLN A 295 -9.09 1.89 -13.87
CA GLN A 295 -10.41 1.71 -13.24
C GLN A 295 -10.37 2.02 -11.74
N VAL A 296 -9.30 1.66 -11.03
CA VAL A 296 -9.11 2.01 -9.62
C VAL A 296 -9.20 3.52 -9.41
N VAL A 297 -8.51 4.31 -10.24
CA VAL A 297 -8.53 5.78 -10.16
C VAL A 297 -9.90 6.34 -10.55
N ALA A 298 -10.52 5.81 -11.60
CA ALA A 298 -11.86 6.23 -12.03
C ALA A 298 -12.90 5.98 -10.91
N ASN A 299 -12.85 4.80 -10.29
CA ASN A 299 -13.70 4.46 -9.15
C ASN A 299 -13.49 5.40 -7.96
N ALA A 300 -12.22 5.70 -7.62
CA ALA A 300 -11.90 6.62 -6.53
C ALA A 300 -12.42 8.04 -6.79
N ARG A 301 -12.28 8.54 -8.01
CA ARG A 301 -12.81 9.86 -8.40
C ARG A 301 -14.33 9.91 -8.31
N THR A 302 -15.02 8.88 -8.81
CA THR A 302 -16.49 8.80 -8.71
C THR A 302 -16.94 8.75 -7.25
N LEU A 303 -16.33 7.87 -6.45
CA LEU A 303 -16.67 7.74 -5.02
C LEU A 303 -16.43 9.05 -4.27
N ALA A 304 -15.28 9.72 -4.49
CA ALA A 304 -14.96 11.00 -3.87
C ALA A 304 -15.99 12.10 -4.22
N ALA A 305 -16.35 12.21 -5.50
CA ALA A 305 -17.34 13.19 -5.96
C ALA A 305 -18.71 12.94 -5.31
N ARG A 306 -19.19 11.68 -5.29
CA ARG A 306 -20.48 11.33 -4.67
C ARG A 306 -20.49 11.52 -3.15
N LEU A 307 -19.37 11.30 -2.46
CA LEU A 307 -19.24 11.60 -1.03
C LEU A 307 -19.30 13.11 -0.77
N ALA A 308 -18.69 13.92 -1.63
CA ALA A 308 -18.78 15.38 -1.57
C ALA A 308 -20.24 15.86 -1.82
N ASP A 309 -20.92 15.34 -2.85
CA ASP A 309 -22.33 15.60 -3.12
C ASP A 309 -23.23 15.22 -1.91
N ALA A 310 -22.82 14.18 -1.19
CA ALA A 310 -23.48 13.74 0.05
C ALA A 310 -23.09 14.57 1.28
N GLY A 311 -22.31 15.63 1.15
CA GLY A 311 -22.00 16.59 2.23
C GLY A 311 -20.80 16.23 3.09
N LEU A 312 -19.98 15.24 2.72
CA LEU A 312 -18.67 15.05 3.34
C LEU A 312 -17.66 16.05 2.75
N VAL A 313 -16.70 16.51 3.55
CA VAL A 313 -15.59 17.33 3.03
C VAL A 313 -14.47 16.42 2.58
N VAL A 314 -14.26 16.30 1.26
CA VAL A 314 -13.11 15.59 0.68
C VAL A 314 -11.89 16.49 0.80
N THR A 315 -10.86 16.06 1.55
CA THR A 315 -9.78 16.91 2.07
C THR A 315 -8.96 17.69 1.03
N THR A 316 -8.87 17.22 -0.21
CA THR A 316 -8.14 17.90 -1.29
C THR A 316 -9.06 18.26 -2.46
N GLY A 317 -10.37 18.32 -2.21
CA GLY A 317 -11.38 18.51 -3.25
C GLY A 317 -11.49 17.35 -4.25
N GLY A 318 -10.86 16.20 -3.97
CA GLY A 318 -10.88 15.02 -4.85
C GLY A 318 -9.66 14.11 -4.68
N THR A 319 -9.44 13.22 -5.66
CA THR A 319 -8.30 12.29 -5.65
C THR A 319 -7.71 12.07 -7.04
N ASP A 320 -6.40 11.83 -7.09
CA ASP A 320 -5.68 11.38 -8.27
C ASP A 320 -5.27 9.90 -8.19
N THR A 321 -5.51 9.26 -7.03
CA THR A 321 -5.05 7.90 -6.73
C THR A 321 -6.23 6.97 -6.40
N HIS A 322 -5.95 5.82 -5.79
CA HIS A 322 -6.95 4.91 -5.25
C HIS A 322 -7.51 5.35 -3.90
N LEU A 323 -6.89 6.34 -3.26
CA LEU A 323 -7.12 6.74 -1.88
C LEU A 323 -7.99 7.99 -1.81
N ILE A 324 -8.92 8.01 -0.86
CA ILE A 324 -9.80 9.13 -0.55
C ILE A 324 -9.69 9.42 0.95
N THR A 325 -9.60 10.68 1.31
CA THR A 325 -9.74 11.14 2.69
C THR A 325 -10.89 12.13 2.79
N ALA A 326 -11.77 11.95 3.77
CA ALA A 326 -12.98 12.77 3.90
C ALA A 326 -13.31 13.03 5.37
N ASP A 327 -13.76 14.25 5.66
CA ASP A 327 -14.30 14.63 6.96
C ASP A 327 -15.83 14.41 6.99
N PRO A 328 -16.36 13.55 7.86
CA PRO A 328 -17.79 13.34 8.03
C PRO A 328 -18.46 14.33 9.00
N ALA A 329 -17.72 15.26 9.61
CA ALA A 329 -18.25 16.19 10.61
C ALA A 329 -19.45 17.03 10.13
N PRO A 330 -19.56 17.47 8.87
CA PRO A 330 -20.74 18.16 8.38
C PRO A 330 -22.03 17.32 8.45
N LEU A 331 -21.91 15.99 8.52
CA LEU A 331 -23.05 15.07 8.74
C LEU A 331 -23.37 14.84 10.24
N GLY A 332 -22.74 15.61 11.14
CA GLY A 332 -22.94 15.51 12.59
C GLY A 332 -22.26 14.30 13.24
N VAL A 333 -21.23 13.71 12.61
CA VAL A 333 -20.55 12.52 13.12
C VAL A 333 -19.04 12.66 12.98
N ASP A 334 -18.28 12.29 14.04
CA ASP A 334 -16.82 12.21 13.98
C ASP A 334 -16.36 10.93 13.27
N GLY A 335 -15.08 10.92 12.79
CA GLY A 335 -14.56 9.82 12.01
C GLY A 335 -14.53 8.46 12.73
N ARG A 336 -14.36 8.43 14.07
CA ARG A 336 -14.36 7.16 14.83
C ARG A 336 -15.77 6.59 14.93
N THR A 337 -16.73 7.43 15.25
CA THR A 337 -18.16 7.07 15.28
C THR A 337 -18.64 6.66 13.89
N ALA A 338 -18.27 7.41 12.86
CA ALA A 338 -18.56 7.09 11.46
C ALA A 338 -18.05 5.70 11.08
N ARG A 339 -16.76 5.39 11.37
CA ARG A 339 -16.19 4.07 11.13
C ARG A 339 -16.97 2.97 11.87
N GLY A 340 -17.36 3.20 13.12
CA GLY A 340 -18.13 2.23 13.90
C GLY A 340 -19.50 1.93 13.28
N ARG A 341 -20.25 2.97 12.86
CA ARG A 341 -21.54 2.83 12.18
C ARG A 341 -21.41 2.06 10.86
N LEU A 342 -20.38 2.40 10.06
CA LEU A 342 -20.13 1.74 8.78
C LEU A 342 -19.70 0.29 8.96
N ALA A 343 -18.86 -0.02 9.95
CA ALA A 343 -18.50 -1.40 10.29
C ALA A 343 -19.74 -2.22 10.70
N ALA A 344 -20.69 -1.62 11.44
CA ALA A 344 -21.97 -2.26 11.76
C ALA A 344 -22.82 -2.55 10.52
N ALA A 345 -22.66 -1.78 9.45
CA ALA A 345 -23.27 -2.00 8.13
C ALA A 345 -22.47 -2.94 7.22
N GLY A 346 -21.38 -3.56 7.67
CA GLY A 346 -20.54 -4.42 6.85
C GLY A 346 -19.61 -3.66 5.89
N ILE A 347 -19.41 -2.35 6.09
CA ILE A 347 -18.50 -1.52 5.30
C ILE A 347 -17.21 -1.31 6.08
N VAL A 348 -16.10 -1.82 5.55
CA VAL A 348 -14.79 -1.86 6.23
C VAL A 348 -13.88 -0.77 5.66
N LEU A 349 -13.48 0.19 6.50
CA LEU A 349 -12.60 1.30 6.16
C LEU A 349 -11.80 1.78 7.38
N ASP A 350 -10.86 2.70 7.16
CA ASP A 350 -9.99 3.27 8.19
C ASP A 350 -10.39 4.70 8.59
N CYS A 351 -9.81 5.14 9.73
CA CYS A 351 -9.71 6.55 10.08
C CYS A 351 -8.28 7.06 9.86
N CYS A 352 -8.16 8.35 9.48
CA CYS A 352 -6.90 9.07 9.44
C CYS A 352 -6.98 10.37 10.26
N ALA A 353 -5.83 10.97 10.55
CA ALA A 353 -5.79 12.35 11.00
C ALA A 353 -6.29 13.27 9.87
N LEU A 354 -6.98 14.34 10.23
CA LEU A 354 -7.28 15.44 9.31
C LEU A 354 -6.22 16.52 9.50
N PRO A 355 -5.56 16.98 8.43
CA PRO A 355 -4.59 18.07 8.52
C PRO A 355 -5.22 19.31 9.17
N HIS A 356 -4.43 20.01 9.98
CA HIS A 356 -4.82 21.25 10.66
C HIS A 356 -6.05 21.17 11.59
N ALA A 357 -6.50 19.94 11.92
CA ALA A 357 -7.61 19.73 12.84
C ALA A 357 -7.23 18.70 13.93
N ASP A 358 -7.68 18.93 15.16
CA ASP A 358 -7.63 17.88 16.20
C ASP A 358 -8.84 16.95 16.05
N ALA A 359 -8.95 16.36 14.85
CA ALA A 359 -10.06 15.51 14.46
C ALA A 359 -9.60 14.34 13.60
N ARG A 360 -10.46 13.35 13.48
CA ARG A 360 -10.24 12.21 12.58
C ARG A 360 -11.28 12.19 11.48
N GLY A 361 -10.80 12.01 10.25
CA GLY A 361 -11.61 11.72 9.09
C GLY A 361 -11.64 10.24 8.75
N LEU A 362 -12.34 9.92 7.68
CA LEU A 362 -12.38 8.61 7.06
C LEU A 362 -11.29 8.51 5.99
N ARG A 363 -10.66 7.32 5.88
CA ARG A 363 -9.75 6.97 4.81
C ARG A 363 -10.29 5.75 4.08
N LEU A 364 -10.52 5.90 2.79
CA LEU A 364 -11.09 4.88 1.92
C LEU A 364 -10.14 4.59 0.74
N GLY A 365 -10.33 3.44 0.11
CA GLY A 365 -9.62 3.05 -1.09
C GLY A 365 -10.48 2.14 -1.97
N THR A 366 -10.22 2.18 -3.27
CA THR A 366 -11.02 1.47 -4.27
C THR A 366 -10.30 0.26 -4.88
N ALA A 367 -9.09 -0.06 -4.43
CA ALA A 367 -8.31 -1.14 -5.01
C ALA A 367 -9.01 -2.52 -4.91
N ALA A 368 -9.49 -2.88 -3.70
CA ALA A 368 -10.12 -4.17 -3.45
C ALA A 368 -11.43 -4.33 -4.24
N VAL A 369 -12.32 -3.36 -4.18
CA VAL A 369 -13.61 -3.39 -4.91
C VAL A 369 -13.42 -3.41 -6.43
N THR A 370 -12.36 -2.74 -6.94
CA THR A 370 -12.02 -2.81 -8.36
C THR A 370 -11.46 -4.19 -8.75
N THR A 371 -10.71 -4.84 -7.86
CA THR A 371 -10.26 -6.22 -8.07
C THR A 371 -11.44 -7.19 -8.17
N GLN A 372 -12.51 -6.95 -7.41
CA GLN A 372 -13.76 -7.70 -7.49
C GLN A 372 -14.56 -7.43 -8.78
N GLY A 373 -14.19 -6.44 -9.59
CA GLY A 373 -14.87 -6.09 -10.85
C GLY A 373 -15.88 -4.94 -10.74
N MET A 374 -16.00 -4.30 -9.59
CA MET A 374 -16.87 -3.13 -9.44
C MET A 374 -16.38 -1.95 -10.27
N GLY A 375 -17.31 -1.24 -10.92
CA GLY A 375 -17.07 -0.04 -11.70
C GLY A 375 -17.63 1.22 -11.06
N GLN A 376 -17.69 2.30 -11.84
CA GLN A 376 -18.16 3.59 -11.36
C GLN A 376 -19.62 3.58 -10.93
N ARG A 377 -20.48 2.77 -11.58
CA ARG A 377 -21.87 2.59 -11.19
C ARG A 377 -22.02 2.04 -9.77
N GLU A 378 -21.22 1.04 -9.44
CA GLU A 378 -21.20 0.45 -8.10
C GLU A 378 -20.64 1.45 -7.08
N MET A 379 -19.70 2.32 -7.46
CA MET A 379 -19.18 3.39 -6.60
C MET A 379 -20.26 4.44 -6.25
N GLU A 380 -21.20 4.70 -7.13
CA GLU A 380 -22.37 5.55 -6.82
C GLU A 380 -23.28 4.88 -5.75
N ALA A 381 -23.54 3.59 -5.91
CA ALA A 381 -24.30 2.81 -4.91
C ALA A 381 -23.57 2.76 -3.55
N VAL A 382 -22.26 2.52 -3.58
CA VAL A 382 -21.41 2.54 -2.37
C VAL A 382 -21.46 3.89 -1.67
N ALA A 383 -21.38 5.00 -2.39
CA ALA A 383 -21.49 6.33 -1.82
C ALA A 383 -22.86 6.58 -1.17
N ALA A 384 -23.94 6.14 -1.81
CA ALA A 384 -25.29 6.25 -1.28
C ALA A 384 -25.46 5.46 0.03
N LEU A 385 -24.95 4.22 0.08
CA LEU A 385 -24.93 3.40 1.30
C LEU A 385 -24.17 4.09 2.44
N LEU A 386 -22.94 4.56 2.16
CA LEU A 386 -22.12 5.30 3.12
C LEU A 386 -22.89 6.52 3.68
N ALA A 387 -23.42 7.34 2.80
CA ALA A 387 -24.14 8.56 3.17
C ALA A 387 -25.40 8.27 3.98
N GLY A 388 -26.19 7.26 3.59
CA GLY A 388 -27.40 6.83 4.28
C GLY A 388 -27.13 6.41 5.72
N VAL A 389 -26.11 5.58 5.92
CA VAL A 389 -25.68 5.11 7.26
C VAL A 389 -25.15 6.27 8.10
N LEU A 390 -24.34 7.17 7.52
CA LEU A 390 -23.75 8.29 8.26
C LEU A 390 -24.80 9.31 8.68
N ARG A 391 -25.79 9.60 7.82
CA ARG A 391 -26.91 10.49 8.13
C ARG A 391 -27.94 9.86 9.06
N GLY A 392 -27.89 8.55 9.30
CA GLY A 392 -28.88 7.81 10.06
C GLY A 392 -30.23 7.66 9.33
N THR A 393 -30.27 7.82 8.01
CA THR A 393 -31.44 7.58 7.17
C THR A 393 -31.59 6.13 6.75
N THR A 394 -30.52 5.34 6.87
CA THR A 394 -30.51 3.90 6.64
C THR A 394 -29.98 3.20 7.88
N GLU A 395 -30.76 2.28 8.42
CA GLU A 395 -30.34 1.47 9.57
C GLU A 395 -29.16 0.56 9.19
N PRO A 396 -28.16 0.40 10.05
CA PRO A 396 -26.99 -0.44 9.75
C PRO A 396 -27.32 -1.88 9.37
N ALA A 397 -28.38 -2.46 9.92
CA ALA A 397 -28.81 -3.82 9.58
C ALA A 397 -29.33 -3.90 8.14
N SER A 398 -30.15 -2.95 7.70
CA SER A 398 -30.63 -2.89 6.31
C SER A 398 -29.49 -2.64 5.33
N ALA A 399 -28.59 -1.69 5.65
CA ALA A 399 -27.42 -1.42 4.83
C ALA A 399 -26.49 -2.65 4.71
N ARG A 400 -26.42 -3.49 5.74
CA ARG A 400 -25.66 -4.74 5.71
C ARG A 400 -26.21 -5.75 4.71
N ASP A 401 -27.53 -5.83 4.55
CA ASP A 401 -28.15 -6.72 3.57
C ASP A 401 -27.91 -6.21 2.15
N ASP A 402 -27.96 -4.89 1.93
CA ASP A 402 -27.60 -4.27 0.64
C ASP A 402 -26.11 -4.51 0.31
N VAL A 403 -25.21 -4.36 1.30
CA VAL A 403 -23.78 -4.67 1.15
C VAL A 403 -23.56 -6.14 0.76
N ARG A 404 -24.25 -7.07 1.43
CA ARG A 404 -24.15 -8.52 1.10
C ARG A 404 -24.61 -8.80 -0.32
N SER A 405 -25.71 -8.18 -0.73
CA SER A 405 -26.24 -8.32 -2.09
C SER A 405 -25.24 -7.83 -3.12
N LEU A 406 -24.67 -6.63 -2.91
CA LEU A 406 -23.66 -6.05 -3.80
C LEU A 406 -22.40 -6.93 -3.88
N VAL A 407 -21.87 -7.38 -2.75
CA VAL A 407 -20.66 -8.21 -2.73
C VAL A 407 -20.92 -9.61 -3.33
N ALA A 408 -22.14 -10.14 -3.22
CA ALA A 408 -22.49 -11.42 -3.86
C ALA A 408 -22.48 -11.33 -5.39
N GLU A 409 -22.79 -10.17 -5.97
CA GLU A 409 -22.65 -9.92 -7.43
C GLU A 409 -21.19 -9.81 -7.86
N PHE A 410 -20.30 -9.44 -6.93
CA PHE A 410 -18.87 -9.21 -7.18
C PHE A 410 -18.01 -9.96 -6.13
N PRO A 411 -18.00 -11.30 -6.12
CA PRO A 411 -17.23 -12.05 -5.12
C PRO A 411 -15.72 -11.84 -5.28
N PRO A 412 -14.95 -11.84 -4.16
CA PRO A 412 -13.47 -11.66 -4.22
C PRO A 412 -12.77 -12.75 -5.04
N TYR A 413 -13.32 -13.97 -5.01
CA TYR A 413 -12.82 -15.14 -5.73
C TYR A 413 -14.01 -15.80 -6.43
N PRO A 414 -14.32 -15.41 -7.67
CA PRO A 414 -15.40 -16.01 -8.45
C PRO A 414 -15.05 -17.46 -8.81
N ASP A 415 -16.08 -18.31 -8.87
CA ASP A 415 -16.01 -19.73 -9.26
C ASP A 415 -15.54 -19.94 -10.70
#